data_f7781739b3a7cfdc21bd415438b4577b
#
_entry.id   f7781739b3a7cfdc21bd415438b4577b
#
_cell.length_a   1.000
_cell.length_b   1.000
_cell.length_c   1.000
_cell.angle_alpha   90.00
_cell.angle_beta   90.00
_cell.angle_gamma   90.00
#
_symmetry.space_group_name_H-M   'P 1'
#
loop_
_entity.id
_entity.type
_entity.pdbx_description
1 polymer ?
#
loop_
_entity_poly.entity_id
_entity_poly.type
_entity_poly.pdbx_seq_one_letter_code
_entity_poly.pdbx_strand_id
1 'polypeptide(L)'
;MTAAEHSPTWSVDTIAGAPAPAILGEIRRLAGAAAEADGNPPLSEQTLVTLRAQDAGDRLLVFTARAPGPQESDLAGVAVITRGAEDGAVLELVVGPDCRGEGAGTALIEAVLAEGISDLRGWSHGNHSAAADLATRFGFEPVRELWRMRLTRAAVEESVPELRLPPGVVLRTFVRGQDEDAWLAANAAAFAHHPEQGATTRADLEARMDEDWFDADGFLLAVRQEDGGLLGFHWTKIHAGADSHPAMGEVYVVGVTPEAQGMGLGKALTIAGIEHLHGKGLQAIMLYVDADNTAAVALYRKLGFTRWDVDVMYAGKRAEPTL
;
A
#
# COMPACT_ATOMS: atom_id res chain seq x y z
N MET A 1 31.01 20.88 -33.32
CA MET A 1 29.70 21.48 -33.12
C MET A 1 28.81 20.37 -32.61
N THR A 2 28.73 20.20 -31.29
CA THR A 2 27.83 19.24 -30.62
C THR A 2 26.46 19.87 -30.60
N ALA A 3 25.48 19.21 -31.25
CA ALA A 3 24.08 19.57 -31.13
C ALA A 3 23.71 19.46 -29.66
N ALA A 4 23.28 20.57 -29.04
CA ALA A 4 22.63 20.55 -27.79
C ALA A 4 21.30 19.81 -27.99
N GLU A 5 21.20 18.59 -27.47
CA GLU A 5 19.94 17.86 -27.40
C GLU A 5 18.97 18.72 -26.57
N HIS A 6 17.98 19.29 -27.28
CA HIS A 6 16.86 19.95 -26.62
C HIS A 6 16.08 18.84 -25.92
N SER A 7 16.27 18.70 -24.62
CA SER A 7 15.32 17.92 -23.79
C SER A 7 13.94 18.55 -23.97
N PRO A 8 12.91 17.75 -24.24
CA PRO A 8 11.56 18.26 -24.41
C PRO A 8 11.14 19.03 -23.14
N THR A 9 10.59 20.24 -23.32
CA THR A 9 10.09 21.02 -22.20
C THR A 9 8.72 20.45 -21.80
N TRP A 10 8.66 19.66 -20.75
CA TRP A 10 7.43 19.07 -20.23
C TRP A 10 6.49 20.15 -19.69
N SER A 11 5.20 20.09 -20.07
CA SER A 11 4.14 20.90 -19.45
C SER A 11 3.61 20.15 -18.22
N VAL A 12 3.62 20.81 -17.06
CA VAL A 12 3.08 20.25 -15.83
C VAL A 12 1.94 21.14 -15.35
N ASP A 13 0.74 20.58 -15.26
CA ASP A 13 -0.44 21.24 -14.70
C ASP A 13 -0.71 20.74 -13.28
N THR A 14 -1.15 21.64 -12.39
CA THR A 14 -1.49 21.34 -10.99
C THR A 14 -3.01 21.40 -10.80
N ILE A 15 -3.57 20.38 -10.15
CA ILE A 15 -4.98 20.27 -9.80
C ILE A 15 -5.08 20.10 -8.28
N ALA A 16 -5.81 21.01 -7.63
CA ALA A 16 -6.16 20.89 -6.22
C ALA A 16 -7.50 20.14 -6.06
N GLY A 17 -7.52 19.13 -5.20
CA GLY A 17 -8.67 18.27 -5.00
C GLY A 17 -8.84 17.19 -6.08
N ALA A 18 -10.03 16.57 -6.13
CA ALA A 18 -10.31 15.47 -7.03
C ALA A 18 -10.24 15.90 -8.50
N PRO A 19 -9.48 15.19 -9.35
CA PRO A 19 -9.41 15.49 -10.77
C PRO A 19 -10.74 15.20 -11.47
N ALA A 20 -11.00 15.90 -12.59
CA ALA A 20 -12.17 15.62 -13.43
C ALA A 20 -12.19 14.16 -13.90
N PRO A 21 -13.38 13.55 -14.12
CA PRO A 21 -13.51 12.13 -14.50
C PRO A 21 -12.66 11.71 -15.70
N ALA A 22 -12.49 12.61 -16.69
CA ALA A 22 -11.64 12.33 -17.85
C ALA A 22 -10.16 12.16 -17.45
N ILE A 23 -9.62 13.08 -16.63
CA ILE A 23 -8.23 13.02 -16.13
C ILE A 23 -8.05 11.80 -15.22
N LEU A 24 -9.02 11.50 -14.36
CA LEU A 24 -8.99 10.29 -13.53
C LEU A 24 -8.92 9.01 -14.40
N GLY A 25 -9.63 8.99 -15.51
CA GLY A 25 -9.56 7.90 -16.51
C GLY A 25 -8.16 7.77 -17.13
N GLU A 26 -7.51 8.91 -17.46
CA GLU A 26 -6.14 8.90 -17.97
C GLU A 26 -5.13 8.40 -16.92
N ILE A 27 -5.23 8.88 -15.67
CA ILE A 27 -4.39 8.44 -14.55
C ILE A 27 -4.49 6.92 -14.37
N ARG A 28 -5.70 6.37 -14.41
CA ARG A 28 -5.91 4.91 -14.28
C ARG A 28 -5.27 4.12 -15.42
N ARG A 29 -5.40 4.60 -16.67
CA ARG A 29 -4.75 3.95 -17.82
C ARG A 29 -3.24 3.99 -17.69
N LEU A 30 -2.66 5.15 -17.32
CA LEU A 30 -1.24 5.33 -17.11
C LEU A 30 -0.72 4.39 -16.00
N ALA A 31 -1.40 4.37 -14.85
CA ALA A 31 -1.05 3.50 -13.71
C ALA A 31 -1.18 2.02 -14.08
N GLY A 32 -2.19 1.64 -14.85
CA GLY A 32 -2.35 0.27 -15.36
C GLY A 32 -1.22 -0.15 -16.29
N ALA A 33 -0.85 0.69 -17.26
CA ALA A 33 0.26 0.41 -18.17
C ALA A 33 1.60 0.30 -17.42
N ALA A 34 1.84 1.16 -16.43
CA ALA A 34 3.02 1.08 -15.58
C ALA A 34 3.03 -0.19 -14.72
N ALA A 35 1.90 -0.54 -14.12
CA ALA A 35 1.76 -1.77 -13.31
C ALA A 35 2.02 -3.03 -14.15
N GLU A 36 1.56 -3.08 -15.39
CA GLU A 36 1.82 -4.18 -16.32
C GLU A 36 3.30 -4.29 -16.68
N ALA A 37 3.95 -3.15 -16.95
CA ALA A 37 5.37 -3.10 -17.31
C ALA A 37 6.30 -3.44 -16.15
N ASP A 38 5.96 -3.01 -14.92
CA ASP A 38 6.83 -3.10 -13.74
C ASP A 38 6.49 -4.29 -12.84
N GLY A 39 5.30 -4.90 -13.01
CA GLY A 39 4.79 -5.96 -12.13
C GLY A 39 4.33 -5.44 -10.75
N ASN A 40 4.27 -4.11 -10.58
CA ASN A 40 3.91 -3.43 -9.33
C ASN A 40 2.95 -2.27 -9.60
N PRO A 41 1.87 -2.11 -8.79
CA PRO A 41 1.04 -0.91 -8.88
C PRO A 41 1.86 0.32 -8.44
N PRO A 42 1.94 1.37 -9.28
CA PRO A 42 2.73 2.57 -8.97
C PRO A 42 2.04 3.53 -7.99
N LEU A 43 0.76 3.35 -7.76
CA LEU A 43 -0.06 4.10 -6.82
C LEU A 43 -0.70 3.16 -5.83
N SER A 44 -0.69 3.52 -4.55
CA SER A 44 -1.33 2.77 -3.47
C SER A 44 -2.86 2.75 -3.61
N GLU A 45 -3.49 1.77 -2.99
CA GLU A 45 -4.95 1.68 -2.91
C GLU A 45 -5.56 2.93 -2.26
N GLN A 46 -4.92 3.44 -1.20
CA GLN A 46 -5.37 4.65 -0.52
C GLN A 46 -5.32 5.88 -1.43
N THR A 47 -4.27 6.04 -2.21
CA THR A 47 -4.15 7.12 -3.21
C THR A 47 -5.24 7.01 -4.27
N LEU A 48 -5.53 5.80 -4.76
CA LEU A 48 -6.60 5.57 -5.72
C LEU A 48 -8.00 5.86 -5.15
N VAL A 49 -8.23 5.58 -3.87
CA VAL A 49 -9.47 5.95 -3.16
C VAL A 49 -9.56 7.47 -3.02
N THR A 50 -8.48 8.12 -2.58
CA THR A 50 -8.44 9.59 -2.39
C THR A 50 -8.66 10.35 -3.70
N LEU A 51 -8.11 9.86 -4.81
CA LEU A 51 -8.33 10.44 -6.15
C LEU A 51 -9.81 10.43 -6.60
N ARG A 52 -10.63 9.54 -6.03
CA ARG A 52 -12.08 9.45 -6.32
C ARG A 52 -12.94 10.28 -5.36
N ALA A 53 -12.38 10.66 -4.21
CA ALA A 53 -13.12 11.35 -3.14
C ALA A 53 -13.41 12.80 -3.53
N GLN A 54 -14.70 13.12 -3.75
CA GLN A 54 -15.13 14.47 -4.16
C GLN A 54 -14.87 15.54 -3.07
N ASP A 55 -14.70 15.11 -1.82
CA ASP A 55 -14.43 15.94 -0.65
C ASP A 55 -12.95 16.02 -0.28
N ALA A 56 -12.05 15.53 -1.15
CA ALA A 56 -10.61 15.51 -0.89
C ALA A 56 -10.03 16.92 -0.61
N GLY A 57 -10.54 17.97 -1.27
CA GLY A 57 -10.15 19.36 -1.03
C GLY A 57 -8.64 19.57 -1.03
N ASP A 58 -8.14 20.35 -0.08
CA ASP A 58 -6.69 20.66 0.06
C ASP A 58 -5.83 19.48 0.50
N ARG A 59 -6.45 18.33 0.81
CA ARG A 59 -5.73 17.09 1.15
C ARG A 59 -5.15 16.37 -0.07
N LEU A 60 -5.53 16.78 -1.27
CA LEU A 60 -5.10 16.15 -2.52
C LEU A 60 -4.56 17.19 -3.49
N LEU A 61 -3.33 16.99 -3.97
CA LEU A 61 -2.76 17.70 -5.10
C LEU A 61 -2.35 16.69 -6.17
N VAL A 62 -2.70 16.99 -7.41
CA VAL A 62 -2.38 16.15 -8.57
C VAL A 62 -1.62 16.98 -9.58
N PHE A 63 -0.45 16.52 -9.99
CA PHE A 63 0.39 17.10 -11.01
C PHE A 63 0.37 16.21 -12.23
N THR A 64 0.04 16.75 -13.38
CA THR A 64 -0.05 15.98 -14.63
C THR A 64 0.99 16.48 -15.60
N ALA A 65 1.83 15.58 -16.14
CA ALA A 65 2.82 15.90 -17.16
C ALA A 65 2.35 15.41 -18.52
N ARG A 66 2.43 16.28 -19.52
CA ARG A 66 2.13 15.97 -20.93
C ARG A 66 3.33 16.27 -21.80
N ALA A 67 3.55 15.45 -22.83
CA ALA A 67 4.59 15.68 -23.80
C ALA A 67 4.34 17.00 -24.56
N PRO A 68 5.40 17.72 -24.94
CA PRO A 68 5.27 18.91 -25.79
C PRO A 68 4.67 18.50 -27.14
N GLY A 69 3.54 19.11 -27.49
CA GLY A 69 2.81 18.79 -28.73
C GLY A 69 1.43 19.43 -28.78
N PRO A 70 0.58 19.07 -29.75
CA PRO A 70 -0.80 19.53 -29.79
C PRO A 70 -1.54 19.11 -28.51
N GLN A 71 -2.47 19.96 -28.05
CA GLN A 71 -3.16 19.91 -26.74
C GLN A 71 -3.89 18.61 -26.35
N GLU A 72 -3.84 17.58 -27.17
CA GLU A 72 -4.49 16.28 -26.97
C GLU A 72 -3.48 15.12 -26.74
N SER A 73 -2.23 15.43 -26.35
CA SER A 73 -1.29 14.36 -26.05
C SER A 73 -1.71 13.59 -24.79
N ASP A 74 -1.61 12.26 -24.82
CA ASP A 74 -1.87 11.40 -23.68
C ASP A 74 -1.03 11.81 -22.46
N LEU A 75 -1.53 11.50 -21.27
CA LEU A 75 -0.83 11.75 -20.03
C LEU A 75 0.46 10.92 -19.98
N ALA A 76 1.61 11.61 -19.93
CA ALA A 76 2.93 11.00 -19.89
C ALA A 76 3.39 10.65 -18.47
N GLY A 77 2.89 11.39 -17.47
CA GLY A 77 3.22 11.15 -16.08
C GLY A 77 2.25 11.86 -15.13
N VAL A 78 2.18 11.38 -13.91
CA VAL A 78 1.40 11.99 -12.82
C VAL A 78 2.17 11.89 -11.51
N ALA A 79 2.09 12.95 -10.70
CA ALA A 79 2.47 12.92 -9.30
C ALA A 79 1.24 13.25 -8.46
N VAL A 80 1.01 12.47 -7.41
CA VAL A 80 -0.11 12.62 -6.50
C VAL A 80 0.43 12.87 -5.11
N ILE A 81 -0.03 13.93 -4.47
CA ILE A 81 0.28 14.24 -3.08
C ILE A 81 -0.99 14.08 -2.27
N THR A 82 -0.95 13.21 -1.27
CA THR A 82 -1.98 13.06 -0.26
C THR A 82 -1.49 13.59 1.08
N ARG A 83 -2.33 14.35 1.79
CA ARG A 83 -2.01 14.90 3.11
C ARG A 83 -2.87 14.21 4.16
N GLY A 84 -2.23 13.54 5.10
CA GLY A 84 -2.85 13.01 6.32
C GLY A 84 -2.99 14.12 7.39
N ALA A 85 -3.78 13.85 8.43
CA ALA A 85 -3.97 14.81 9.53
C ALA A 85 -2.71 15.00 10.39
N GLU A 86 -1.87 13.97 10.53
CA GLU A 86 -0.68 13.95 11.39
C GLU A 86 0.61 13.52 10.67
N ASP A 87 0.53 12.88 9.49
CA ASP A 87 1.65 12.14 8.87
C ASP A 87 2.43 12.91 7.80
N GLY A 88 2.20 14.21 7.68
CA GLY A 88 2.84 15.00 6.62
C GLY A 88 2.20 14.76 5.24
N ALA A 89 2.97 14.97 4.19
CA ALA A 89 2.54 14.81 2.81
C ALA A 89 3.21 13.58 2.18
N VAL A 90 2.42 12.72 1.55
CA VAL A 90 2.90 11.53 0.84
C VAL A 90 2.78 11.73 -0.66
N LEU A 91 3.88 11.55 -1.35
CA LEU A 91 4.03 11.62 -2.80
C LEU A 91 4.07 10.20 -3.38
N GLU A 92 3.27 9.96 -4.39
CA GLU A 92 3.43 8.85 -5.33
C GLU A 92 3.52 9.39 -6.74
N LEU A 93 4.47 8.89 -7.53
CA LEU A 93 4.76 9.39 -8.87
C LEU A 93 4.88 8.23 -9.85
N VAL A 94 4.24 8.36 -11.00
CA VAL A 94 4.36 7.41 -12.10
C VAL A 94 4.62 8.13 -13.42
N VAL A 95 5.54 7.57 -14.21
CA VAL A 95 5.79 7.96 -15.60
C VAL A 95 5.47 6.79 -16.49
N GLY A 96 4.73 7.05 -17.55
CA GLY A 96 4.37 6.03 -18.54
C GLY A 96 5.60 5.33 -19.10
N PRO A 97 5.55 4.00 -19.31
CA PRO A 97 6.71 3.23 -19.76
C PRO A 97 7.42 3.84 -20.99
N ASP A 98 6.64 4.33 -21.95
CA ASP A 98 7.14 4.88 -23.21
C ASP A 98 7.71 6.32 -23.08
N CYS A 99 7.50 6.98 -21.92
CA CYS A 99 7.96 8.36 -21.66
C CYS A 99 9.09 8.42 -20.63
N ARG A 100 9.65 7.26 -20.25
CA ARG A 100 10.73 7.20 -19.25
C ARG A 100 12.06 7.63 -19.83
N GLY A 101 12.93 8.18 -18.97
CA GLY A 101 14.26 8.64 -19.39
C GLY A 101 14.28 9.99 -20.13
N GLU A 102 13.12 10.59 -20.40
CA GLU A 102 12.98 11.85 -21.17
C GLU A 102 12.79 13.10 -20.29
N GLY A 103 12.86 12.95 -18.96
CA GLY A 103 12.81 14.08 -18.02
C GLY A 103 11.42 14.36 -17.41
N ALA A 104 10.35 13.63 -17.77
CA ALA A 104 9.00 13.82 -17.22
C ALA A 104 8.97 13.71 -15.70
N GLY A 105 9.63 12.69 -15.13
CA GLY A 105 9.72 12.51 -13.67
C GLY A 105 10.45 13.66 -12.98
N THR A 106 11.49 14.20 -13.59
CA THR A 106 12.21 15.40 -13.10
C THR A 106 11.29 16.61 -13.08
N ALA A 107 10.57 16.88 -14.18
CA ALA A 107 9.65 18.01 -14.27
C ALA A 107 8.51 17.93 -13.22
N LEU A 108 7.98 16.72 -12.99
CA LEU A 108 6.97 16.48 -11.94
C LEU A 108 7.52 16.77 -10.55
N ILE A 109 8.73 16.27 -10.21
CA ILE A 109 9.33 16.53 -8.89
C ILE A 109 9.64 18.02 -8.72
N GLU A 110 10.15 18.72 -9.74
CA GLU A 110 10.41 20.16 -9.69
C GLU A 110 9.11 20.94 -9.41
N ALA A 111 8.00 20.57 -10.07
CA ALA A 111 6.69 21.19 -9.81
C ALA A 111 6.18 20.91 -8.40
N VAL A 112 6.31 19.67 -7.92
CA VAL A 112 5.96 19.29 -6.55
C VAL A 112 6.76 20.10 -5.52
N LEU A 113 8.07 20.23 -5.69
CA LEU A 113 8.93 20.97 -4.78
C LEU A 113 8.67 22.47 -4.79
N ALA A 114 8.21 23.03 -5.91
CA ALA A 114 7.82 24.42 -6.02
C ALA A 114 6.62 24.79 -5.12
N GLU A 115 5.79 23.82 -4.72
CA GLU A 115 4.70 24.04 -3.76
C GLU A 115 5.20 24.27 -2.32
N GLY A 116 6.47 24.07 -2.03
CA GLY A 116 7.07 24.32 -0.72
C GLY A 116 6.51 23.46 0.42
N ILE A 117 6.07 22.24 0.10
CA ILE A 117 5.45 21.32 1.06
C ILE A 117 6.50 20.84 2.06
N SER A 118 6.26 21.10 3.33
CA SER A 118 7.10 20.59 4.43
C SER A 118 6.79 19.12 4.71
N ASP A 119 7.80 18.38 5.19
CA ASP A 119 7.70 16.94 5.56
C ASP A 119 7.12 16.07 4.43
N LEU A 120 7.62 16.29 3.20
CA LEU A 120 7.27 15.50 2.04
C LEU A 120 8.00 14.17 2.08
N ARG A 121 7.24 13.07 1.95
CA ARG A 121 7.75 11.71 1.81
C ARG A 121 7.24 11.12 0.51
N GLY A 122 8.06 10.31 -0.16
CA GLY A 122 7.69 9.68 -1.43
C GLY A 122 7.84 8.17 -1.38
N TRP A 123 6.82 7.43 -1.84
CA TRP A 123 6.92 5.99 -2.04
C TRP A 123 7.47 5.64 -3.42
N SER A 124 8.42 4.70 -3.44
CA SER A 124 8.83 3.97 -4.63
C SER A 124 8.41 2.51 -4.48
N HIS A 125 7.30 2.14 -5.10
CA HIS A 125 6.82 0.76 -5.14
C HIS A 125 7.74 -0.08 -6.03
N GLY A 126 8.26 -1.18 -5.49
CA GLY A 126 9.26 -2.03 -6.16
C GLY A 126 10.67 -1.43 -6.20
N ASN A 127 10.95 -0.35 -5.46
CA ASN A 127 12.25 0.31 -5.38
C ASN A 127 12.91 0.52 -6.75
N HIS A 128 12.19 1.16 -7.65
CA HIS A 128 12.64 1.43 -9.01
C HIS A 128 13.93 2.26 -9.02
N SER A 129 14.94 1.86 -9.80
CA SER A 129 16.23 2.58 -9.88
C SER A 129 16.06 4.05 -10.26
N ALA A 130 15.15 4.36 -11.20
CA ALA A 130 14.84 5.74 -11.57
C ALA A 130 14.27 6.58 -10.40
N ALA A 131 13.52 5.98 -9.50
CA ALA A 131 13.03 6.67 -8.30
C ALA A 131 14.16 6.92 -7.29
N ALA A 132 15.07 5.96 -7.10
CA ALA A 132 16.27 6.12 -6.27
C ALA A 132 17.19 7.23 -6.81
N ASP A 133 17.37 7.31 -8.13
CA ASP A 133 18.15 8.35 -8.79
C ASP A 133 17.52 9.73 -8.61
N LEU A 134 16.19 9.85 -8.78
CA LEU A 134 15.44 11.09 -8.52
C LEU A 134 15.55 11.48 -7.06
N ALA A 135 15.31 10.55 -6.12
CA ALA A 135 15.43 10.81 -4.69
C ALA A 135 16.83 11.37 -4.35
N THR A 136 17.89 10.73 -4.82
CA THR A 136 19.27 11.19 -4.62
C THR A 136 19.49 12.58 -5.20
N ARG A 137 19.04 12.82 -6.43
CA ARG A 137 19.21 14.10 -7.14
C ARG A 137 18.54 15.26 -6.40
N PHE A 138 17.38 15.03 -5.78
CA PHE A 138 16.63 16.06 -5.07
C PHE A 138 16.86 16.04 -3.54
N GLY A 139 17.85 15.29 -3.05
CA GLY A 139 18.28 15.30 -1.65
C GLY A 139 17.34 14.55 -0.70
N PHE A 140 16.59 13.58 -1.23
CA PHE A 140 15.81 12.64 -0.42
C PHE A 140 16.63 11.41 -0.05
N GLU A 141 16.40 10.89 1.15
CA GLU A 141 17.06 9.69 1.68
C GLU A 141 16.03 8.60 2.00
N PRO A 142 16.38 7.30 1.86
CA PRO A 142 15.49 6.22 2.25
C PRO A 142 15.29 6.20 3.76
N VAL A 143 14.04 6.20 4.22
CA VAL A 143 13.68 6.25 5.65
C VAL A 143 12.85 5.05 6.12
N ARG A 144 12.24 4.29 5.21
CA ARG A 144 11.43 3.11 5.53
C ARG A 144 11.47 2.13 4.38
N GLU A 145 11.53 0.84 4.67
CA GLU A 145 11.36 -0.23 3.70
C GLU A 145 10.14 -1.07 4.07
N LEU A 146 9.26 -1.27 3.12
CA LEU A 146 8.13 -2.18 3.23
C LEU A 146 8.40 -3.39 2.33
N TRP A 147 8.59 -4.56 2.94
CA TRP A 147 8.87 -5.77 2.19
C TRP A 147 7.59 -6.43 1.72
N ARG A 148 7.55 -6.79 0.44
CA ARG A 148 6.59 -7.75 -0.07
C ARG A 148 7.16 -9.15 0.08
N MET A 149 6.44 -9.99 0.81
CA MET A 149 6.81 -11.39 0.99
C MET A 149 5.78 -12.28 0.30
N ARG A 150 6.23 -13.42 -0.20
CA ARG A 150 5.40 -14.39 -0.92
C ARG A 150 5.57 -15.80 -0.38
N LEU A 151 4.46 -16.51 -0.28
CA LEU A 151 4.36 -17.92 0.05
C LEU A 151 3.71 -18.65 -1.13
N THR A 152 4.40 -19.57 -1.74
CA THR A 152 3.87 -20.38 -2.85
C THR A 152 3.01 -21.53 -2.32
N ARG A 153 2.11 -22.07 -3.15
CA ARG A 153 1.28 -23.22 -2.80
C ARG A 153 2.12 -24.41 -2.31
N ALA A 154 3.22 -24.74 -2.99
CA ALA A 154 4.12 -25.81 -2.58
C ALA A 154 4.73 -25.56 -1.19
N ALA A 155 5.11 -24.30 -0.90
CA ALA A 155 5.65 -23.95 0.40
C ALA A 155 4.59 -23.99 1.51
N VAL A 156 3.30 -23.76 1.21
CA VAL A 156 2.22 -23.96 2.19
C VAL A 156 2.18 -25.42 2.64
N GLU A 157 2.20 -26.36 1.69
CA GLU A 157 2.13 -27.79 1.98
C GLU A 157 3.37 -28.31 2.75
N GLU A 158 4.54 -27.69 2.54
CA GLU A 158 5.80 -28.08 3.15
C GLU A 158 6.06 -27.43 4.52
N SER A 159 5.72 -26.14 4.67
CA SER A 159 6.25 -25.31 5.76
C SER A 159 5.19 -24.83 6.75
N VAL A 160 3.89 -24.78 6.37
CA VAL A 160 2.85 -24.26 7.26
C VAL A 160 2.40 -25.38 8.22
N PRO A 161 2.58 -25.21 9.54
CA PRO A 161 2.17 -26.23 10.50
C PRO A 161 0.66 -26.21 10.71
N GLU A 162 0.13 -27.28 11.27
CA GLU A 162 -1.26 -27.39 11.70
C GLU A 162 -1.69 -26.22 12.61
N LEU A 163 -2.88 -25.69 12.39
CA LEU A 163 -3.48 -24.62 13.21
C LEU A 163 -3.67 -25.11 14.66
N ARG A 164 -3.15 -24.36 15.61
CA ARG A 164 -3.36 -24.58 17.05
C ARG A 164 -3.67 -23.26 17.72
N LEU A 165 -4.87 -23.16 18.25
CA LEU A 165 -5.32 -21.98 19.01
C LEU A 165 -4.83 -22.07 20.46
N PRO A 166 -4.56 -20.92 21.12
CA PRO A 166 -4.37 -20.86 22.56
C PRO A 166 -5.60 -21.38 23.31
N PRO A 167 -5.45 -21.95 24.52
CA PRO A 167 -6.57 -22.38 25.34
C PRO A 167 -7.55 -21.21 25.60
N GLY A 168 -8.85 -21.50 25.54
CA GLY A 168 -9.90 -20.50 25.76
C GLY A 168 -10.10 -19.49 24.64
N VAL A 169 -9.46 -19.70 23.48
CA VAL A 169 -9.66 -18.88 22.27
C VAL A 169 -10.39 -19.70 21.22
N VAL A 170 -11.36 -19.08 20.55
CA VAL A 170 -12.06 -19.66 19.41
C VAL A 170 -11.98 -18.70 18.22
N LEU A 171 -11.98 -19.25 16.99
CA LEU A 171 -12.08 -18.47 15.76
C LEU A 171 -13.53 -18.44 15.28
N ARG A 172 -13.93 -17.28 14.79
CA ARG A 172 -15.17 -17.10 14.00
C ARG A 172 -14.93 -16.07 12.90
N THR A 173 -15.83 -16.00 11.95
CA THR A 173 -15.81 -14.98 10.93
C THR A 173 -16.41 -13.66 11.42
N PHE A 174 -16.04 -12.57 10.74
CA PHE A 174 -16.61 -11.24 10.97
C PHE A 174 -18.08 -11.18 10.55
N VAL A 175 -18.91 -10.53 11.33
CA VAL A 175 -20.32 -10.31 11.04
C VAL A 175 -20.59 -8.82 10.84
N ARG A 176 -20.86 -8.43 9.59
CA ARG A 176 -21.19 -7.03 9.25
C ARG A 176 -22.44 -6.57 10.04
N GLY A 177 -22.39 -5.37 10.59
CA GLY A 177 -23.41 -4.78 11.44
C GLY A 177 -23.29 -5.17 12.93
N GLN A 178 -22.30 -5.98 13.32
CA GLN A 178 -22.09 -6.43 14.70
C GLN A 178 -20.66 -6.19 15.20
N ASP A 179 -19.65 -6.40 14.36
CA ASP A 179 -18.26 -6.52 14.80
C ASP A 179 -17.40 -5.27 14.53
N GLU A 180 -17.91 -4.29 13.82
CA GLU A 180 -17.13 -3.13 13.36
C GLU A 180 -16.50 -2.37 14.52
N ASP A 181 -17.27 -2.04 15.57
CA ASP A 181 -16.76 -1.25 16.70
C ASP A 181 -15.72 -2.04 17.51
N ALA A 182 -15.96 -3.33 17.71
CA ALA A 182 -15.02 -4.21 18.40
C ALA A 182 -13.73 -4.37 17.60
N TRP A 183 -13.84 -4.53 16.27
CA TRP A 183 -12.69 -4.62 15.40
C TRP A 183 -11.89 -3.32 15.33
N LEU A 184 -12.55 -2.16 15.21
CA LEU A 184 -11.87 -0.85 15.19
C LEU A 184 -11.10 -0.62 16.49
N ALA A 185 -11.68 -0.95 17.64
CA ALA A 185 -11.00 -0.85 18.92
C ALA A 185 -9.78 -1.78 19.01
N ALA A 186 -9.92 -3.05 18.57
CA ALA A 186 -8.83 -4.01 18.55
C ALA A 186 -7.72 -3.61 17.54
N ASN A 187 -8.11 -3.07 16.37
CA ASN A 187 -7.16 -2.58 15.37
C ASN A 187 -6.35 -1.39 15.91
N ALA A 188 -7.01 -0.38 16.47
CA ALA A 188 -6.33 0.77 17.07
C ALA A 188 -5.38 0.33 18.21
N ALA A 189 -5.77 -0.63 19.04
CA ALA A 189 -4.93 -1.15 20.11
C ALA A 189 -3.73 -1.96 19.58
N ALA A 190 -3.95 -2.83 18.59
CA ALA A 190 -2.90 -3.65 17.99
C ALA A 190 -1.86 -2.83 17.23
N PHE A 191 -2.28 -1.72 16.62
CA PHE A 191 -1.46 -0.85 15.77
C PHE A 191 -1.24 0.55 16.38
N ALA A 192 -1.24 0.69 17.70
CA ALA A 192 -1.07 1.97 18.40
C ALA A 192 0.23 2.72 18.01
N HIS A 193 1.24 2.01 17.53
CA HIS A 193 2.52 2.58 17.06
C HIS A 193 2.66 2.61 15.53
N HIS A 194 1.59 2.25 14.80
CA HIS A 194 1.57 2.26 13.34
C HIS A 194 0.54 3.28 12.86
N PRO A 195 0.96 4.48 12.47
CA PRO A 195 0.06 5.63 12.29
C PRO A 195 -1.03 5.37 11.24
N GLU A 196 -0.69 4.76 10.11
CA GLU A 196 -1.63 4.51 9.02
C GLU A 196 -2.70 3.48 9.40
N GLN A 197 -2.29 2.31 9.92
CA GLN A 197 -3.20 1.21 10.22
C GLN A 197 -4.02 1.46 11.50
N GLY A 198 -3.40 2.05 12.53
CA GLY A 198 -4.06 2.33 13.81
C GLY A 198 -5.15 3.40 13.71
N ALA A 199 -5.06 4.30 12.74
CA ALA A 199 -6.00 5.40 12.50
C ALA A 199 -7.21 5.01 11.61
N THR A 200 -7.37 3.74 11.25
CA THR A 200 -8.51 3.28 10.43
C THR A 200 -9.85 3.69 11.04
N THR A 201 -10.64 4.45 10.30
CA THR A 201 -11.96 4.92 10.72
C THR A 201 -13.07 3.94 10.33
N ARG A 202 -14.28 4.15 10.88
CA ARG A 202 -15.46 3.38 10.48
C ARG A 202 -15.78 3.54 8.99
N ALA A 203 -15.66 4.76 8.47
CA ALA A 203 -15.89 5.02 7.05
C ALA A 203 -14.87 4.29 6.17
N ASP A 204 -13.60 4.21 6.60
CA ASP A 204 -12.57 3.45 5.88
C ASP A 204 -12.86 1.94 5.89
N LEU A 205 -13.33 1.40 7.02
CA LEU A 205 -13.72 0.00 7.12
C LEU A 205 -14.93 -0.31 6.21
N GLU A 206 -15.96 0.52 6.26
CA GLU A 206 -17.17 0.36 5.45
C GLU A 206 -16.85 0.45 3.95
N ALA A 207 -16.02 1.41 3.55
CA ALA A 207 -15.58 1.54 2.16
C ALA A 207 -14.84 0.29 1.65
N ARG A 208 -13.99 -0.32 2.50
CA ARG A 208 -13.30 -1.57 2.13
C ARG A 208 -14.23 -2.78 2.12
N MET A 209 -15.25 -2.81 2.96
CA MET A 209 -16.27 -3.86 2.94
C MET A 209 -17.24 -3.76 1.75
N ASP A 210 -17.29 -2.61 1.08
CA ASP A 210 -18.08 -2.40 -0.13
C ASP A 210 -17.29 -2.70 -1.42
N GLU A 211 -16.00 -3.00 -1.34
CA GLU A 211 -15.18 -3.40 -2.48
C GLU A 211 -15.48 -4.85 -2.89
N ASP A 212 -15.39 -5.13 -4.20
CA ASP A 212 -15.70 -6.45 -4.80
C ASP A 212 -14.85 -7.62 -4.26
N TRP A 213 -13.68 -7.33 -3.70
CA TRP A 213 -12.79 -8.33 -3.12
C TRP A 213 -13.15 -8.72 -1.68
N PHE A 214 -14.07 -8.02 -1.03
CA PHE A 214 -14.43 -8.31 0.35
C PHE A 214 -15.08 -9.67 0.50
N ASP A 215 -14.52 -10.51 1.38
CA ASP A 215 -15.03 -11.82 1.75
C ASP A 215 -15.09 -11.91 3.28
N ALA A 216 -16.31 -11.92 3.85
CA ALA A 216 -16.50 -12.03 5.29
C ALA A 216 -15.97 -13.36 5.85
N ASP A 217 -15.98 -14.43 5.06
CA ASP A 217 -15.42 -15.73 5.47
C ASP A 217 -13.90 -15.69 5.60
N GLY A 218 -13.25 -14.77 4.88
CA GLY A 218 -11.81 -14.47 4.97
C GLY A 218 -11.45 -13.44 6.03
N PHE A 219 -12.43 -12.93 6.78
CA PHE A 219 -12.20 -11.98 7.86
C PHE A 219 -12.39 -12.68 9.21
N LEU A 220 -11.31 -13.23 9.74
CA LEU A 220 -11.28 -14.10 10.92
C LEU A 220 -11.09 -13.28 12.19
N LEU A 221 -11.88 -13.57 13.22
CA LEU A 221 -11.81 -12.99 14.55
C LEU A 221 -11.45 -14.06 15.57
N ALA A 222 -10.42 -13.81 16.38
CA ALA A 222 -10.07 -14.64 17.53
C ALA A 222 -10.72 -14.04 18.78
N VAL A 223 -11.67 -14.74 19.37
CA VAL A 223 -12.43 -14.26 20.51
C VAL A 223 -12.21 -15.14 21.73
N ARG A 224 -12.25 -14.53 22.91
CA ARG A 224 -12.21 -15.24 24.19
C ARG A 224 -13.51 -16.01 24.37
N GLN A 225 -13.42 -17.30 24.64
CA GLN A 225 -14.57 -18.18 24.77
C GLN A 225 -15.48 -17.81 25.96
N GLU A 226 -14.93 -17.25 27.02
CA GLU A 226 -15.63 -16.93 28.25
C GLU A 226 -16.62 -15.76 28.09
N ASP A 227 -16.23 -14.68 27.45
CA ASP A 227 -16.97 -13.41 27.36
C ASP A 227 -17.15 -12.87 25.94
N GLY A 228 -16.58 -13.54 24.93
CA GLY A 228 -16.62 -13.09 23.53
C GLY A 228 -15.68 -11.92 23.21
N GLY A 229 -14.81 -11.52 24.15
CA GLY A 229 -13.86 -10.42 23.94
C GLY A 229 -12.93 -10.67 22.76
N LEU A 230 -12.77 -9.68 21.87
CA LEU A 230 -11.92 -9.76 20.69
C LEU A 230 -10.45 -9.64 21.08
N LEU A 231 -9.66 -10.69 20.81
CA LEU A 231 -8.25 -10.80 21.17
C LEU A 231 -7.31 -10.56 19.98
N GLY A 232 -7.83 -10.73 18.78
CA GLY A 232 -7.05 -10.51 17.56
C GLY A 232 -7.87 -10.88 16.34
N PHE A 233 -7.32 -10.59 15.18
CA PHE A 233 -8.01 -10.77 13.90
C PHE A 233 -7.02 -11.02 12.76
N HIS A 234 -7.54 -11.62 11.67
CA HIS A 234 -6.86 -11.72 10.40
C HIS A 234 -7.87 -11.46 9.29
N TRP A 235 -7.68 -10.37 8.57
CA TRP A 235 -8.44 -10.07 7.36
C TRP A 235 -7.64 -10.47 6.14
N THR A 236 -8.18 -11.33 5.31
CA THR A 236 -7.58 -11.77 4.04
C THR A 236 -8.15 -10.98 2.88
N LYS A 237 -7.38 -10.88 1.79
CA LYS A 237 -7.81 -10.27 0.54
C LYS A 237 -7.42 -11.18 -0.63
N ILE A 238 -8.24 -11.20 -1.68
CA ILE A 238 -7.92 -11.90 -2.93
C ILE A 238 -7.82 -10.87 -4.04
N HIS A 239 -6.64 -10.78 -4.63
CA HIS A 239 -6.43 -10.02 -5.85
C HIS A 239 -6.88 -10.86 -7.03
N ALA A 240 -7.81 -10.33 -7.81
CA ALA A 240 -8.28 -11.00 -9.03
C ALA A 240 -7.12 -11.20 -10.00
N GLY A 241 -7.08 -12.35 -10.64
CA GLY A 241 -6.14 -12.58 -11.73
C GLY A 241 -6.49 -11.74 -12.96
N ALA A 242 -5.51 -11.52 -13.81
CA ALA A 242 -5.64 -10.95 -15.14
C ALA A 242 -4.97 -11.88 -16.16
N ASP A 243 -5.07 -11.55 -17.45
CA ASP A 243 -4.47 -12.37 -18.51
C ASP A 243 -2.95 -12.57 -18.34
N SER A 244 -2.28 -11.60 -17.71
CA SER A 244 -0.83 -11.59 -17.47
C SER A 244 -0.39 -12.22 -16.15
N HIS A 245 -1.30 -12.40 -15.17
CA HIS A 245 -0.93 -12.93 -13.85
C HIS A 245 -2.10 -13.65 -13.16
N PRO A 246 -1.84 -14.77 -12.44
CA PRO A 246 -2.87 -15.50 -11.72
C PRO A 246 -3.39 -14.69 -10.51
N ALA A 247 -4.60 -15.06 -10.04
CA ALA A 247 -5.12 -14.55 -8.78
C ALA A 247 -4.17 -14.88 -7.61
N MET A 248 -4.05 -13.97 -6.65
CA MET A 248 -3.15 -14.07 -5.51
C MET A 248 -3.88 -13.71 -4.22
N GLY A 249 -3.64 -14.49 -3.16
CA GLY A 249 -4.12 -14.16 -1.82
C GLY A 249 -3.21 -13.15 -1.12
N GLU A 250 -3.77 -12.43 -0.17
CA GLU A 250 -3.01 -11.51 0.68
C GLU A 250 -3.39 -11.68 2.15
N VAL A 251 -2.38 -11.75 3.01
CA VAL A 251 -2.52 -11.45 4.43
C VAL A 251 -2.69 -9.93 4.54
N TYR A 252 -3.94 -9.47 4.42
CA TYR A 252 -4.22 -8.03 4.27
C TYR A 252 -3.97 -7.26 5.56
N VAL A 253 -4.59 -7.71 6.66
CA VAL A 253 -4.31 -7.16 8.01
C VAL A 253 -4.35 -8.28 9.03
N VAL A 254 -3.33 -8.42 9.86
CA VAL A 254 -3.33 -9.31 11.01
C VAL A 254 -2.89 -8.54 12.25
N GLY A 255 -3.73 -8.55 13.29
CA GLY A 255 -3.50 -7.83 14.53
C GLY A 255 -3.81 -8.68 15.76
N VAL A 256 -3.08 -8.42 16.84
CA VAL A 256 -3.29 -9.04 18.15
C VAL A 256 -3.32 -7.93 19.20
N THR A 257 -4.37 -7.88 20.00
CA THR A 257 -4.49 -6.90 21.08
C THR A 257 -3.35 -7.04 22.10
N PRO A 258 -2.93 -5.94 22.74
CA PRO A 258 -1.82 -5.99 23.72
C PRO A 258 -2.00 -7.05 24.80
N GLU A 259 -3.24 -7.28 25.28
CA GLU A 259 -3.56 -8.29 26.32
C GLU A 259 -3.33 -9.75 25.85
N ALA A 260 -3.40 -10.01 24.54
CA ALA A 260 -3.25 -11.34 23.97
C ALA A 260 -1.86 -11.57 23.34
N GLN A 261 -0.97 -10.58 23.41
CA GLN A 261 0.41 -10.73 22.95
C GLN A 261 1.16 -11.77 23.78
N GLY A 262 2.11 -12.48 23.15
CA GLY A 262 2.87 -13.53 23.82
C GLY A 262 2.16 -14.90 23.90
N MET A 263 0.85 -14.99 23.62
CA MET A 263 0.08 -16.24 23.65
C MET A 263 0.27 -17.11 22.39
N GLY A 264 1.03 -16.66 21.38
CA GLY A 264 1.17 -17.33 20.07
C GLY A 264 0.00 -17.09 19.12
N LEU A 265 -0.93 -16.19 19.48
CA LEU A 265 -2.16 -15.92 18.72
C LEU A 265 -1.88 -15.35 17.32
N GLY A 266 -0.88 -14.48 17.17
CA GLY A 266 -0.50 -13.94 15.87
C GLY A 266 -0.09 -15.03 14.88
N LYS A 267 0.67 -16.05 15.34
CA LYS A 267 1.01 -17.21 14.50
C LYS A 267 -0.24 -18.01 14.14
N ALA A 268 -1.13 -18.27 15.09
CA ALA A 268 -2.35 -19.03 14.86
C ALA A 268 -3.27 -18.33 13.85
N LEU A 269 -3.48 -17.01 14.01
CA LEU A 269 -4.26 -16.20 13.07
C LEU A 269 -3.66 -16.17 11.66
N THR A 270 -2.32 -16.04 11.55
CA THR A 270 -1.65 -16.08 10.26
C THR A 270 -1.86 -17.43 9.58
N ILE A 271 -1.71 -18.55 10.31
CA ILE A 271 -1.96 -19.90 9.79
C ILE A 271 -3.41 -20.05 9.32
N ALA A 272 -4.39 -19.61 10.13
CA ALA A 272 -5.80 -19.70 9.78
C ALA A 272 -6.14 -18.95 8.47
N GLY A 273 -5.60 -17.75 8.27
CA GLY A 273 -5.78 -17.02 7.03
C GLY A 273 -5.07 -17.66 5.84
N ILE A 274 -3.87 -18.24 6.04
CA ILE A 274 -3.17 -19.03 5.02
C ILE A 274 -4.02 -20.24 4.61
N GLU A 275 -4.58 -20.97 5.57
CA GLU A 275 -5.47 -22.13 5.30
C GLU A 275 -6.72 -21.71 4.53
N HIS A 276 -7.35 -20.59 4.90
CA HIS A 276 -8.48 -20.03 4.17
C HIS A 276 -8.11 -19.71 2.71
N LEU A 277 -7.04 -18.95 2.47
CA LEU A 277 -6.58 -18.58 1.13
C LEU A 277 -6.12 -19.78 0.30
N HIS A 278 -5.44 -20.75 0.93
CA HIS A 278 -5.03 -21.99 0.28
C HIS A 278 -6.26 -22.81 -0.16
N GLY A 279 -7.30 -22.87 0.68
CA GLY A 279 -8.56 -23.53 0.39
C GLY A 279 -9.32 -22.91 -0.81
N LYS A 280 -9.08 -21.65 -1.14
CA LYS A 280 -9.59 -20.99 -2.36
C LYS A 280 -8.83 -21.40 -3.63
N GLY A 281 -7.82 -22.27 -3.56
CA GLY A 281 -7.09 -22.81 -4.71
C GLY A 281 -6.03 -21.87 -5.30
N LEU A 282 -5.64 -20.81 -4.59
CA LEU A 282 -4.67 -19.84 -5.03
C LEU A 282 -3.25 -20.41 -5.14
N GLN A 283 -2.45 -19.95 -6.10
CA GLN A 283 -1.09 -20.43 -6.34
C GLN A 283 -0.05 -19.76 -5.45
N ALA A 284 -0.36 -18.59 -4.92
CA ALA A 284 0.51 -17.86 -4.04
C ALA A 284 -0.30 -16.97 -3.08
N ILE A 285 0.31 -16.70 -1.93
CA ILE A 285 -0.16 -15.75 -0.91
C ILE A 285 0.95 -14.73 -0.70
N MET A 286 0.60 -13.46 -0.65
CA MET A 286 1.54 -12.38 -0.35
C MET A 286 1.17 -11.65 0.94
N LEU A 287 2.11 -10.86 1.42
CA LEU A 287 1.90 -9.89 2.50
C LEU A 287 2.87 -8.73 2.37
N TYR A 288 2.52 -7.63 3.02
CA TYR A 288 3.41 -6.50 3.26
C TYR A 288 3.85 -6.50 4.72
N VAL A 289 5.11 -6.19 4.97
CA VAL A 289 5.66 -6.07 6.32
C VAL A 289 6.80 -5.06 6.35
N ASP A 290 6.80 -4.18 7.37
CA ASP A 290 7.93 -3.29 7.58
C ASP A 290 9.21 -4.08 7.86
N ALA A 291 10.32 -3.68 7.24
CA ALA A 291 11.61 -4.36 7.37
C ALA A 291 12.13 -4.36 8.81
N ASP A 292 11.78 -3.34 9.59
CA ASP A 292 12.14 -3.19 11.01
C ASP A 292 11.23 -3.98 11.96
N ASN A 293 10.07 -4.47 11.49
CA ASN A 293 9.24 -5.40 12.26
C ASN A 293 9.86 -6.82 12.28
N THR A 294 10.98 -6.92 12.97
CA THR A 294 11.80 -8.15 13.02
C THR A 294 11.02 -9.36 13.53
N ALA A 295 10.05 -9.16 14.44
CA ALA A 295 9.23 -10.23 15.00
C ALA A 295 8.28 -10.82 13.94
N ALA A 296 7.58 -9.96 13.18
CA ALA A 296 6.69 -10.39 12.12
C ALA A 296 7.48 -11.03 10.95
N VAL A 297 8.59 -10.41 10.54
CA VAL A 297 9.50 -10.97 9.51
C VAL A 297 10.00 -12.37 9.90
N ALA A 298 10.40 -12.55 11.16
CA ALA A 298 10.85 -13.87 11.65
C ALA A 298 9.71 -14.91 11.64
N LEU A 299 8.49 -14.50 12.00
CA LEU A 299 7.30 -15.36 11.93
C LEU A 299 7.01 -15.79 10.49
N TYR A 300 6.93 -14.83 9.56
CA TYR A 300 6.59 -15.11 8.16
C TYR A 300 7.65 -15.99 7.49
N ARG A 301 8.94 -15.76 7.75
CA ARG A 301 10.01 -16.65 7.27
C ARG A 301 9.87 -18.09 7.78
N LYS A 302 9.49 -18.26 9.06
CA LYS A 302 9.24 -19.60 9.65
C LYS A 302 8.02 -20.31 9.03
N LEU A 303 7.08 -19.55 8.48
CA LEU A 303 5.92 -20.07 7.75
C LEU A 303 6.21 -20.29 6.25
N GLY A 304 7.44 -20.07 5.79
CA GLY A 304 7.87 -20.32 4.41
C GLY A 304 7.76 -19.12 3.48
N PHE A 305 7.39 -17.94 3.98
CA PHE A 305 7.41 -16.71 3.16
C PHE A 305 8.84 -16.30 2.82
N THR A 306 9.05 -15.90 1.58
CA THR A 306 10.31 -15.34 1.09
C THR A 306 10.10 -13.90 0.64
N ARG A 307 11.10 -13.04 0.84
CA ARG A 307 11.05 -11.67 0.32
C ARG A 307 11.06 -11.72 -1.20
N TRP A 308 10.05 -11.12 -1.81
CA TRP A 308 9.89 -11.08 -3.26
C TRP A 308 10.24 -9.70 -3.80
N ASP A 309 9.84 -8.63 -3.07
CA ASP A 309 10.01 -7.26 -3.52
C ASP A 309 10.13 -6.30 -2.33
N VAL A 310 10.48 -5.04 -2.57
CA VAL A 310 10.65 -4.01 -1.55
C VAL A 310 10.10 -2.69 -2.05
N ASP A 311 9.20 -2.09 -1.27
CA ASP A 311 8.82 -0.70 -1.46
C ASP A 311 9.67 0.18 -0.54
N VAL A 312 10.15 1.32 -1.04
CA VAL A 312 11.00 2.23 -0.27
C VAL A 312 10.34 3.59 -0.14
N MET A 313 10.25 4.08 1.08
CA MET A 313 9.85 5.45 1.36
C MET A 313 11.10 6.33 1.46
N TYR A 314 11.10 7.41 0.71
CA TYR A 314 12.11 8.46 0.74
C TYR A 314 11.57 9.70 1.43
N ALA A 315 12.42 10.41 2.20
CA ALA A 315 12.07 11.69 2.81
C ALA A 315 13.17 12.73 2.53
N GLY A 316 12.76 13.97 2.33
CA GLY A 316 13.72 15.08 2.24
C GLY A 316 14.48 15.25 3.56
N LYS A 317 15.73 15.72 3.50
CA LYS A 317 16.48 16.05 4.71
C LYS A 317 15.70 17.09 5.50
N ARG A 318 15.37 16.79 6.76
CA ARG A 318 14.86 17.82 7.68
C ARG A 318 15.92 18.92 7.76
N ALA A 319 15.54 20.17 7.45
CA ALA A 319 16.38 21.31 7.81
C ALA A 319 16.63 21.20 9.33
N GLU A 320 17.88 21.03 9.75
CA GLU A 320 18.20 21.13 11.17
C GLU A 320 17.73 22.50 11.68
N PRO A 321 17.01 22.56 12.81
CA PRO A 321 16.67 23.85 13.39
C PRO A 321 17.99 24.59 13.65
N THR A 322 18.19 25.71 12.97
CA THR A 322 19.33 26.61 13.23
C THR A 322 19.23 27.02 14.69
N LEU A 323 20.21 26.58 15.50
CA LEU A 323 20.37 26.94 16.93
C LEU A 323 20.60 28.44 17.08
#